data_b1b559ddbd56355348addded57e5903d
#
_entry.id   b1b559ddbd56355348addded57e5903d
#
_cell.length_a   1.000
_cell.length_b   1.000
_cell.length_c   1.000
_cell.angle_alpha   90.00
_cell.angle_beta   90.00
_cell.angle_gamma   90.00
#
_symmetry.space_group_name_H-M   'P 1'
#
loop_
_entity.id
_entity.type
_entity.pdbx_description
1 polymer ?
#
loop_
_entity_poly.entity_id
_entity_poly.type
_entity_poly.pdbx_seq_one_letter_code
_entity_poly.pdbx_strand_id
1 'polypeptide(L)'
;AEDTGKVLNIYCWNEEFKSRITAHYPDYQEVDATHGKIGDVDVVWNITPNDDNAYQNNLDATLLNQADAPADDKIDLFLVEADYALKYVDTDYTMPIKDLGIADSDLSKQYQYTKDIVTDSKGVLKGLSWQGCPGVLFYNRDAAKEVLGTDDPDKVQEYVKDWDTYNDTAKKMKDAGYKMTASANDTYRVYSNNVTSKWVDGNKINIDDNIMKWVEDSKELYDAGETETYELWSDDWKKGFYPEG
;
A
#
# COMPACT_ATOMS: atom_id res chain seq x y z
N ALA A 1 -23.60 -29.96 13.54
CA ALA A 1 -23.69 -28.57 13.10
C ALA A 1 -22.27 -28.05 13.16
N GLU A 2 -21.76 -27.49 12.08
CA GLU A 2 -20.51 -26.71 12.15
C GLU A 2 -20.73 -25.57 13.13
N ASP A 3 -19.83 -25.42 14.08
CA ASP A 3 -19.79 -24.25 14.94
C ASP A 3 -19.31 -23.07 14.10
N THR A 4 -20.25 -22.22 13.66
CA THR A 4 -19.93 -21.08 12.80
C THR A 4 -19.48 -19.87 13.58
N GLY A 5 -19.47 -19.91 14.94
CA GLY A 5 -19.17 -18.77 15.78
C GLY A 5 -20.18 -17.64 15.68
N LYS A 6 -19.98 -16.59 16.49
CA LYS A 6 -20.76 -15.33 16.45
C LYS A 6 -19.87 -14.11 16.57
N VAL A 7 -18.57 -14.26 16.39
CA VAL A 7 -17.59 -13.18 16.41
C VAL A 7 -17.01 -13.05 15.01
N LEU A 8 -16.93 -11.81 14.52
CA LEU A 8 -16.24 -11.44 13.28
C LEU A 8 -14.92 -10.77 13.65
N ASN A 9 -13.82 -11.50 13.56
CA ASN A 9 -12.48 -11.01 13.86
C ASN A 9 -11.85 -10.39 12.62
N ILE A 10 -11.59 -9.08 12.66
CA ILE A 10 -10.99 -8.31 11.58
C ILE A 10 -9.60 -7.85 11.98
N TYR A 11 -8.58 -8.21 11.19
CA TYR A 11 -7.18 -7.86 11.44
C TYR A 11 -6.75 -6.73 10.50
N CYS A 12 -6.23 -5.63 11.07
CA CYS A 12 -5.75 -4.47 10.33
C CYS A 12 -4.57 -3.79 11.07
N TRP A 13 -3.85 -2.90 10.36
CA TRP A 13 -2.67 -2.23 10.93
C TRP A 13 -2.95 -0.84 11.51
N ASN A 14 -4.11 -0.26 11.19
CA ASN A 14 -4.56 1.03 11.71
C ASN A 14 -6.09 1.13 11.68
N GLU A 15 -6.61 2.28 12.06
CA GLU A 15 -8.06 2.52 12.14
C GLU A 15 -8.70 2.94 10.80
N GLU A 16 -7.94 3.08 9.72
CA GLU A 16 -8.46 3.61 8.46
C GLU A 16 -9.56 2.70 7.89
N PHE A 17 -9.29 1.40 7.76
CA PHE A 17 -10.28 0.45 7.26
C PHE A 17 -11.53 0.42 8.15
N LYS A 18 -11.33 0.35 9.49
CA LYS A 18 -12.45 0.42 10.44
C LYS A 18 -13.32 1.65 10.19
N SER A 19 -12.71 2.84 10.13
CA SER A 19 -13.44 4.10 9.94
C SER A 19 -14.23 4.14 8.64
N ARG A 20 -13.68 3.56 7.55
CA ARG A 20 -14.36 3.50 6.25
C ARG A 20 -15.56 2.54 6.29
N ILE A 21 -15.35 1.33 6.79
CA ILE A 21 -16.42 0.32 6.87
C ILE A 21 -17.54 0.79 7.79
N THR A 22 -17.22 1.26 8.99
CA THR A 22 -18.24 1.68 9.97
C THR A 22 -19.03 2.90 9.52
N ALA A 23 -18.44 3.81 8.74
CA ALA A 23 -19.13 4.95 8.18
C ALA A 23 -20.16 4.58 7.08
N HIS A 24 -20.00 3.42 6.44
CA HIS A 24 -20.80 3.02 5.30
C HIS A 24 -21.67 1.77 5.53
N TYR A 25 -21.44 1.03 6.60
CA TYR A 25 -22.24 -0.15 6.94
C TYR A 25 -23.40 0.24 7.89
N PRO A 26 -24.64 0.27 7.41
CA PRO A 26 -25.75 0.94 8.12
C PRO A 26 -26.14 0.26 9.44
N ASP A 27 -25.87 -1.03 9.58
CA ASP A 27 -26.26 -1.82 10.74
C ASP A 27 -25.12 -1.98 11.77
N TYR A 28 -23.97 -1.35 11.53
CA TYR A 28 -22.87 -1.39 12.48
C TYR A 28 -23.17 -0.52 13.72
N GLN A 29 -22.96 -1.07 14.89
CA GLN A 29 -23.09 -0.39 16.18
C GLN A 29 -21.74 -0.45 16.92
N GLU A 30 -21.14 0.70 17.19
CA GLU A 30 -19.93 0.78 17.98
C GLU A 30 -20.22 0.49 19.46
N VAL A 31 -19.43 -0.37 20.08
CA VAL A 31 -19.47 -0.66 21.53
C VAL A 31 -18.32 0.06 22.23
N ASP A 32 -17.11 -0.05 21.68
CA ASP A 32 -15.92 0.68 22.13
C ASP A 32 -14.91 0.82 20.97
N ALA A 33 -13.70 1.28 21.26
CA ALA A 33 -12.68 1.54 20.25
C ALA A 33 -12.31 0.31 19.40
N THR A 34 -12.47 -0.89 19.94
CA THR A 34 -12.08 -2.15 19.28
C THR A 34 -13.22 -3.14 19.11
N HIS A 35 -14.41 -2.84 19.58
CA HIS A 35 -15.56 -3.73 19.49
C HIS A 35 -16.78 -3.03 18.91
N GLY A 36 -17.56 -3.80 18.17
CA GLY A 36 -18.85 -3.39 17.63
C GLY A 36 -19.80 -4.58 17.48
N LYS A 37 -20.96 -4.31 16.89
CA LYS A 37 -21.98 -5.31 16.60
C LYS A 37 -22.59 -5.09 15.22
N ILE A 38 -22.95 -6.20 14.55
CA ILE A 38 -23.79 -6.24 13.37
C ILE A 38 -24.88 -7.29 13.63
N GLY A 39 -26.08 -6.83 14.05
CA GLY A 39 -27.13 -7.73 14.51
C GLY A 39 -26.69 -8.53 15.74
N ASP A 40 -26.71 -9.86 15.63
CA ASP A 40 -26.30 -10.78 16.69
C ASP A 40 -24.80 -11.16 16.63
N VAL A 41 -24.04 -10.59 15.67
CA VAL A 41 -22.60 -10.85 15.49
C VAL A 41 -21.79 -9.79 16.21
N ASP A 42 -20.89 -10.21 17.08
CA ASP A 42 -19.89 -9.34 17.67
C ASP A 42 -18.75 -9.09 16.68
N VAL A 43 -18.32 -7.83 16.52
CA VAL A 43 -17.20 -7.46 15.64
C VAL A 43 -16.02 -7.06 16.50
N VAL A 44 -14.87 -7.69 16.25
CA VAL A 44 -13.61 -7.40 16.97
C VAL A 44 -12.57 -6.89 16.00
N TRP A 45 -12.07 -5.67 16.25
CA TRP A 45 -11.02 -5.03 15.49
C TRP A 45 -9.66 -5.31 16.11
N ASN A 46 -8.91 -6.21 15.50
CA ASN A 46 -7.56 -6.57 15.92
C ASN A 46 -6.57 -5.63 15.21
N ILE A 47 -6.27 -4.48 15.83
CA ILE A 47 -5.43 -3.42 15.25
C ILE A 47 -4.01 -3.57 15.78
N THR A 48 -3.06 -3.89 14.89
CA THR A 48 -1.64 -3.99 15.19
C THR A 48 -0.86 -3.07 14.26
N PRO A 49 -0.23 -1.98 14.73
CA PRO A 49 0.64 -1.14 13.89
C PRO A 49 1.68 -1.96 13.14
N ASN A 50 2.03 -1.53 11.93
CA ASN A 50 2.96 -2.28 11.08
C ASN A 50 4.44 -1.87 11.26
N ASP A 51 4.78 -1.20 12.37
CA ASP A 51 6.14 -0.88 12.72
C ASP A 51 6.96 -2.18 12.84
N ASP A 52 8.14 -2.21 12.25
CA ASP A 52 9.02 -3.38 12.23
C ASP A 52 8.34 -4.69 11.77
N ASN A 53 7.38 -4.60 10.84
CA ASN A 53 6.54 -5.71 10.37
C ASN A 53 5.68 -6.37 11.46
N ALA A 54 5.38 -5.67 12.56
CA ALA A 54 4.65 -6.24 13.68
C ALA A 54 3.27 -6.78 13.28
N TYR A 55 2.54 -6.07 12.40
CA TYR A 55 1.26 -6.55 11.88
C TYR A 55 1.37 -7.90 11.16
N GLN A 56 2.30 -8.01 10.20
CA GLN A 56 2.49 -9.25 9.44
C GLN A 56 2.95 -10.40 10.36
N ASN A 57 3.86 -10.12 11.30
CA ASN A 57 4.35 -11.13 12.24
C ASN A 57 3.22 -11.66 13.14
N ASN A 58 2.34 -10.76 13.63
CA ASN A 58 1.17 -11.15 14.42
C ASN A 58 0.17 -11.95 13.59
N LEU A 59 -0.12 -11.51 12.36
CA LEU A 59 -1.02 -12.20 11.44
C LEU A 59 -0.52 -13.61 11.12
N ASP A 60 0.77 -13.74 10.78
CA ASP A 60 1.40 -15.04 10.49
C ASP A 60 1.29 -16.00 11.67
N ALA A 61 1.65 -15.55 12.87
CA ALA A 61 1.59 -16.36 14.08
C ALA A 61 0.16 -16.84 14.40
N THR A 62 -0.83 -15.98 14.17
CA THR A 62 -2.24 -16.32 14.42
C THR A 62 -2.77 -17.27 13.35
N LEU A 63 -2.47 -17.05 12.06
CA LEU A 63 -2.90 -17.93 10.97
C LEU A 63 -2.34 -19.36 11.09
N LEU A 64 -1.14 -19.52 11.65
CA LEU A 64 -0.57 -20.86 11.90
C LEU A 64 -1.43 -21.71 12.86
N ASN A 65 -2.19 -21.09 13.74
CA ASN A 65 -3.06 -21.75 14.70
C ASN A 65 -4.54 -21.77 14.25
N GLN A 66 -4.85 -21.22 13.08
CA GLN A 66 -6.22 -21.02 12.58
C GLN A 66 -7.04 -22.31 12.55
N ALA A 67 -6.43 -23.45 12.18
CA ALA A 67 -7.14 -24.71 12.04
C ALA A 67 -7.69 -25.25 13.38
N ASP A 68 -6.91 -25.04 14.46
CA ASP A 68 -7.21 -25.57 15.78
C ASP A 68 -7.92 -24.57 16.71
N ALA A 69 -8.05 -23.31 16.26
CA ALA A 69 -8.72 -22.27 17.04
C ALA A 69 -10.24 -22.52 17.14
N PRO A 70 -10.87 -22.20 18.31
CA PRO A 70 -12.33 -22.14 18.42
C PRO A 70 -12.91 -21.20 17.37
N ALA A 71 -14.17 -21.42 16.96
CA ALA A 71 -14.80 -20.63 15.91
C ALA A 71 -14.76 -19.13 16.15
N ASP A 72 -15.03 -18.70 17.39
CA ASP A 72 -15.04 -17.28 17.77
C ASP A 72 -13.63 -16.65 17.90
N ASP A 73 -12.56 -17.43 17.85
CA ASP A 73 -11.18 -16.97 17.94
C ASP A 73 -10.47 -16.98 16.57
N LYS A 74 -11.13 -17.46 15.53
CA LYS A 74 -10.58 -17.51 14.16
C LYS A 74 -10.52 -16.13 13.54
N ILE A 75 -9.52 -15.94 12.67
CA ILE A 75 -9.47 -14.76 11.79
C ILE A 75 -10.50 -14.95 10.68
N ASP A 76 -11.41 -14.02 10.53
CA ASP A 76 -12.43 -14.03 9.48
C ASP A 76 -12.06 -13.14 8.30
N LEU A 77 -11.47 -11.98 8.60
CA LEU A 77 -11.03 -11.01 7.61
C LEU A 77 -9.70 -10.40 8.04
N PHE A 78 -8.77 -10.27 7.11
CA PHE A 78 -7.53 -9.55 7.34
C PHE A 78 -7.12 -8.71 6.14
N LEU A 79 -6.45 -7.61 6.40
CA LEU A 79 -5.94 -6.73 5.38
C LEU A 79 -4.56 -7.16 4.89
N VAL A 80 -4.29 -6.91 3.62
CA VAL A 80 -2.96 -7.06 3.00
C VAL A 80 -2.66 -5.86 2.11
N GLU A 81 -1.41 -5.47 2.05
CA GLU A 81 -0.93 -4.51 1.06
C GLU A 81 -0.48 -5.24 -0.22
N ALA A 82 -0.49 -4.51 -1.34
CA ALA A 82 -0.05 -5.02 -2.63
C ALA A 82 1.34 -5.67 -2.59
N ASP A 83 2.23 -5.13 -1.75
CA ASP A 83 3.63 -5.57 -1.67
C ASP A 83 3.80 -6.99 -1.15
N TYR A 84 2.86 -7.46 -0.32
CA TYR A 84 2.94 -8.79 0.27
C TYR A 84 1.66 -9.63 0.13
N ALA A 85 0.69 -9.17 -0.68
CA ALA A 85 -0.56 -9.91 -0.90
C ALA A 85 -0.33 -11.35 -1.38
N LEU A 86 0.65 -11.57 -2.27
CA LEU A 86 1.00 -12.89 -2.80
C LEU A 86 1.43 -13.88 -1.71
N LYS A 87 1.97 -13.42 -0.59
CA LYS A 87 2.31 -14.26 0.55
C LYS A 87 1.10 -15.03 1.10
N TYR A 88 -0.09 -14.47 0.97
CA TYR A 88 -1.33 -15.03 1.54
C TYR A 88 -2.26 -15.62 0.49
N VAL A 89 -2.39 -15.02 -0.70
CA VAL A 89 -3.39 -15.44 -1.68
C VAL A 89 -3.14 -16.84 -2.27
N ASP A 90 -1.88 -17.27 -2.34
CA ASP A 90 -1.51 -18.62 -2.79
C ASP A 90 -1.58 -19.69 -1.65
N THR A 91 -2.19 -19.35 -0.52
CA THR A 91 -2.33 -20.23 0.63
C THR A 91 -3.77 -20.66 0.86
N ASP A 92 -3.95 -21.68 1.70
CA ASP A 92 -5.27 -22.12 2.15
C ASP A 92 -5.86 -21.24 3.27
N TYR A 93 -5.14 -20.19 3.69
CA TYR A 93 -5.64 -19.19 4.64
C TYR A 93 -6.61 -18.18 4.00
N THR A 94 -6.67 -18.13 2.66
CA THR A 94 -7.60 -17.29 1.91
C THR A 94 -8.56 -18.13 1.10
N MET A 95 -9.82 -17.75 1.07
CA MET A 95 -10.86 -18.47 0.33
C MET A 95 -11.25 -17.74 -0.97
N PRO A 96 -11.77 -18.45 -1.97
CA PRO A 96 -12.31 -17.82 -3.16
C PRO A 96 -13.46 -16.86 -2.83
N ILE A 97 -13.41 -15.63 -3.35
CA ILE A 97 -14.46 -14.62 -3.12
C ILE A 97 -15.85 -15.09 -3.55
N LYS A 98 -15.93 -15.89 -4.61
CA LYS A 98 -17.19 -16.48 -5.08
C LYS A 98 -17.88 -17.38 -4.05
N ASP A 99 -17.10 -18.00 -3.17
CA ASP A 99 -17.63 -18.90 -2.13
C ASP A 99 -18.33 -18.09 -1.00
N LEU A 100 -18.11 -16.77 -0.96
CA LEU A 100 -18.85 -15.82 -0.13
C LEU A 100 -20.15 -15.31 -0.80
N GLY A 101 -20.50 -15.82 -1.97
CA GLY A 101 -21.70 -15.42 -2.73
C GLY A 101 -21.52 -14.13 -3.54
N ILE A 102 -20.30 -13.60 -3.67
CA ILE A 102 -20.00 -12.40 -4.48
C ILE A 102 -19.77 -12.86 -5.93
N ALA A 103 -20.61 -12.38 -6.84
CA ALA A 103 -20.53 -12.71 -8.26
C ALA A 103 -19.59 -11.77 -9.02
N ASP A 104 -19.05 -12.23 -10.15
CA ASP A 104 -18.20 -11.42 -11.03
C ASP A 104 -18.91 -10.13 -11.49
N SER A 105 -20.23 -10.16 -11.66
CA SER A 105 -21.04 -8.98 -12.00
C SER A 105 -20.97 -7.87 -10.95
N ASP A 106 -20.84 -8.24 -9.66
CA ASP A 106 -20.76 -7.29 -8.55
C ASP A 106 -19.43 -6.52 -8.58
N LEU A 107 -18.40 -7.15 -9.16
CA LEU A 107 -17.04 -6.63 -9.27
C LEU A 107 -16.75 -5.99 -10.64
N SER A 108 -17.78 -5.84 -11.50
CA SER A 108 -17.62 -5.35 -12.88
C SER A 108 -17.07 -3.92 -12.99
N LYS A 109 -17.22 -3.11 -11.95
CA LYS A 109 -16.73 -1.72 -11.88
C LYS A 109 -15.40 -1.58 -11.13
N GLN A 110 -14.87 -2.66 -10.55
CA GLN A 110 -13.60 -2.63 -9.86
C GLN A 110 -12.45 -2.61 -10.87
N TYR A 111 -11.41 -1.82 -10.60
CA TYR A 111 -10.23 -1.78 -11.46
C TYR A 111 -9.54 -3.14 -11.54
N GLN A 112 -9.16 -3.57 -12.74
CA GLN A 112 -8.57 -4.89 -12.96
C GLN A 112 -7.29 -5.10 -12.15
N TYR A 113 -6.39 -4.11 -12.10
CA TYR A 113 -5.14 -4.22 -11.35
C TYR A 113 -5.35 -4.52 -9.86
N THR A 114 -6.43 -4.04 -9.26
CA THR A 114 -6.73 -4.31 -7.84
C THR A 114 -7.21 -5.74 -7.61
N LYS A 115 -7.81 -6.37 -8.64
CA LYS A 115 -8.16 -7.80 -8.62
C LYS A 115 -6.94 -8.68 -8.86
N ASP A 116 -6.06 -8.27 -9.78
CA ASP A 116 -4.85 -9.05 -10.12
C ASP A 116 -3.94 -9.26 -8.91
N ILE A 117 -3.81 -8.23 -8.04
CA ILE A 117 -2.99 -8.29 -6.81
C ILE A 117 -3.45 -9.41 -5.85
N VAL A 118 -4.74 -9.68 -5.78
CA VAL A 118 -5.36 -10.67 -4.88
C VAL A 118 -5.90 -11.88 -5.59
N THR A 119 -5.39 -12.15 -6.79
CA THR A 119 -5.65 -13.36 -7.57
C THR A 119 -4.47 -14.32 -7.40
N ASP A 120 -4.77 -15.58 -7.05
CA ASP A 120 -3.75 -16.60 -6.85
C ASP A 120 -3.11 -17.07 -8.17
N SER A 121 -2.07 -17.89 -8.08
CA SER A 121 -1.36 -18.46 -9.24
C SER A 121 -2.22 -19.36 -10.14
N LYS A 122 -3.40 -19.77 -9.68
CA LYS A 122 -4.38 -20.57 -10.42
C LYS A 122 -5.47 -19.71 -11.06
N GLY A 123 -5.40 -18.38 -10.93
CA GLY A 123 -6.39 -17.46 -11.46
C GLY A 123 -7.66 -17.31 -10.59
N VAL A 124 -7.61 -17.70 -9.33
CA VAL A 124 -8.74 -17.59 -8.41
C VAL A 124 -8.65 -16.31 -7.61
N LEU A 125 -9.69 -15.48 -7.66
CA LEU A 125 -9.78 -14.25 -6.85
C LEU A 125 -10.02 -14.61 -5.38
N LYS A 126 -9.10 -14.19 -4.51
CA LYS A 126 -9.04 -14.53 -3.08
C LYS A 126 -9.21 -13.32 -2.14
N GLY A 127 -9.35 -12.13 -2.69
CA GLY A 127 -9.52 -10.91 -1.92
C GLY A 127 -10.19 -9.81 -2.74
N LEU A 128 -10.49 -8.70 -2.08
CA LEU A 128 -11.06 -7.51 -2.70
C LEU A 128 -10.31 -6.27 -2.24
N SER A 129 -10.14 -5.30 -3.12
CA SER A 129 -9.57 -4.02 -2.75
C SER A 129 -10.65 -3.02 -2.39
N TRP A 130 -10.43 -2.28 -1.33
CA TRP A 130 -11.28 -1.17 -0.89
C TRP A 130 -10.69 0.20 -1.28
N GLN A 131 -9.52 0.23 -1.90
CA GLN A 131 -8.82 1.44 -2.35
C GLN A 131 -8.41 1.32 -3.82
N GLY A 132 -8.39 2.46 -4.52
CA GLY A 132 -7.66 2.66 -5.75
C GLY A 132 -6.56 3.67 -5.49
N CYS A 133 -5.30 3.28 -5.64
CA CYS A 133 -4.14 4.11 -5.31
C CYS A 133 -3.34 4.44 -6.58
N PRO A 134 -3.76 5.44 -7.38
CA PRO A 134 -2.98 5.90 -8.52
C PRO A 134 -1.70 6.58 -8.04
N GLY A 135 -0.58 6.35 -8.76
CA GLY A 135 0.65 7.12 -8.55
C GLY A 135 0.48 8.54 -9.06
N VAL A 136 0.91 9.52 -8.27
CA VAL A 136 0.92 10.93 -8.66
C VAL A 136 2.21 11.59 -8.14
N LEU A 137 2.65 12.65 -8.81
CA LEU A 137 3.71 13.52 -8.31
C LEU A 137 3.08 14.64 -7.49
N PHE A 138 3.49 14.75 -6.23
CA PHE A 138 3.24 15.93 -5.41
C PHE A 138 4.44 16.87 -5.46
N TYR A 139 4.20 18.16 -5.46
CA TYR A 139 5.28 19.15 -5.41
C TYR A 139 4.93 20.31 -4.50
N ASN A 140 5.96 20.93 -3.90
CA ASN A 140 5.83 22.17 -3.16
C ASN A 140 5.62 23.31 -4.16
N ARG A 141 4.48 23.99 -4.10
CA ARG A 141 4.12 25.04 -5.06
C ARG A 141 4.97 26.29 -4.91
N ASP A 142 5.37 26.62 -3.69
CA ASP A 142 6.20 27.81 -3.45
C ASP A 142 7.61 27.58 -3.99
N ALA A 143 8.21 26.41 -3.75
CA ALA A 143 9.49 26.03 -4.32
C ALA A 143 9.44 25.97 -5.86
N ALA A 144 8.38 25.41 -6.44
CA ALA A 144 8.19 25.37 -7.89
C ALA A 144 8.11 26.81 -8.47
N LYS A 145 7.34 27.68 -7.83
CA LYS A 145 7.21 29.07 -8.25
C LYS A 145 8.52 29.86 -8.17
N GLU A 146 9.29 29.65 -7.10
CA GLU A 146 10.58 30.28 -6.90
C GLU A 146 11.61 29.82 -7.94
N VAL A 147 11.74 28.49 -8.12
CA VAL A 147 12.81 27.90 -8.93
C VAL A 147 12.46 27.80 -10.40
N LEU A 148 11.21 27.42 -10.71
CA LEU A 148 10.73 27.20 -12.08
C LEU A 148 9.97 28.39 -12.66
N GLY A 149 9.65 29.40 -11.83
CA GLY A 149 8.87 30.55 -12.24
C GLY A 149 7.38 30.31 -12.39
N THR A 150 6.90 29.13 -11.98
CA THR A 150 5.50 28.73 -12.10
C THR A 150 5.11 27.71 -11.02
N ASP A 151 3.87 27.80 -10.56
CA ASP A 151 3.22 26.83 -9.67
C ASP A 151 2.00 26.16 -10.34
N ASP A 152 1.83 26.39 -11.65
CA ASP A 152 0.80 25.80 -12.47
C ASP A 152 1.15 24.33 -12.78
N PRO A 153 0.29 23.33 -12.43
CA PRO A 153 0.60 21.91 -12.62
C PRO A 153 0.92 21.52 -14.07
N ASP A 154 0.21 22.09 -15.04
CA ASP A 154 0.42 21.80 -16.45
C ASP A 154 1.81 22.28 -16.94
N LYS A 155 2.29 23.40 -16.38
CA LYS A 155 3.62 23.90 -16.68
C LYS A 155 4.71 23.17 -15.91
N VAL A 156 4.47 22.84 -14.65
CA VAL A 156 5.41 22.04 -13.83
C VAL A 156 5.61 20.65 -14.45
N GLN A 157 4.58 20.07 -15.05
CA GLN A 157 4.68 18.79 -15.77
C GLN A 157 5.79 18.79 -16.83
N GLU A 158 6.05 19.90 -17.52
CA GLU A 158 7.12 19.99 -18.52
C GLU A 158 8.52 19.83 -17.93
N TYR A 159 8.70 20.13 -16.66
CA TYR A 159 9.97 20.01 -15.93
C TYR A 159 10.21 18.60 -15.35
N VAL A 160 9.19 17.74 -15.36
CA VAL A 160 9.24 16.40 -14.75
C VAL A 160 8.62 15.31 -15.65
N LYS A 161 8.46 15.57 -16.94
CA LYS A 161 7.78 14.69 -17.89
C LYS A 161 8.56 13.42 -18.27
N ASP A 162 9.87 13.47 -18.10
CA ASP A 162 10.79 12.36 -18.30
C ASP A 162 11.97 12.46 -17.33
N TRP A 163 12.81 11.43 -17.28
CA TRP A 163 13.93 11.40 -16.32
C TRP A 163 15.01 12.42 -16.62
N ASP A 164 15.22 12.81 -17.89
CA ASP A 164 16.19 13.84 -18.25
C ASP A 164 15.75 15.22 -17.70
N THR A 165 14.51 15.59 -17.96
CA THR A 165 13.95 16.86 -17.43
C THR A 165 13.80 16.84 -15.91
N TYR A 166 13.48 15.67 -15.31
CA TYR A 166 13.43 15.50 -13.86
C TYR A 166 14.81 15.73 -13.22
N ASN A 167 15.88 15.12 -13.77
CA ASN A 167 17.23 15.27 -13.27
C ASN A 167 17.76 16.71 -13.43
N ASP A 168 17.44 17.35 -14.54
CA ASP A 168 17.78 18.77 -14.74
C ASP A 168 17.02 19.68 -13.77
N THR A 169 15.80 19.32 -13.40
CA THR A 169 15.03 20.04 -12.39
C THR A 169 15.60 19.80 -11.00
N ALA A 170 16.05 18.59 -10.68
CA ALA A 170 16.72 18.26 -9.42
C ALA A 170 17.96 19.15 -9.18
N LYS A 171 18.78 19.39 -10.22
CA LYS A 171 19.92 20.31 -10.16
C LYS A 171 19.50 21.74 -9.85
N LYS A 172 18.43 22.24 -10.52
CA LYS A 172 17.89 23.59 -10.27
C LYS A 172 17.37 23.75 -8.85
N MET A 173 16.66 22.74 -8.34
CA MET A 173 16.15 22.74 -6.96
C MET A 173 17.31 22.79 -5.97
N LYS A 174 18.34 21.96 -6.16
CA LYS A 174 19.54 21.96 -5.32
C LYS A 174 20.26 23.31 -5.33
N ASP A 175 20.44 23.91 -6.50
CA ASP A 175 21.12 25.22 -6.63
C ASP A 175 20.37 26.34 -5.91
N ALA A 176 19.05 26.19 -5.74
CA ALA A 176 18.20 27.09 -4.97
C ALA A 176 18.08 26.71 -3.48
N GLY A 177 18.77 25.65 -3.03
CA GLY A 177 18.76 25.21 -1.63
C GLY A 177 17.69 24.19 -1.26
N TYR A 178 16.96 23.67 -2.25
CA TYR A 178 15.97 22.60 -2.06
C TYR A 178 16.53 21.21 -2.35
N LYS A 179 15.80 20.19 -1.94
CA LYS A 179 15.99 18.81 -2.39
C LYS A 179 14.86 18.41 -3.34
N MET A 180 15.17 17.58 -4.33
CA MET A 180 14.16 17.12 -5.28
C MET A 180 13.18 16.14 -4.64
N THR A 181 13.70 15.25 -3.77
CA THR A 181 12.91 14.28 -3.00
C THR A 181 13.44 14.15 -1.58
N ALA A 182 12.59 13.71 -0.67
CA ALA A 182 12.95 13.42 0.71
C ALA A 182 13.60 12.04 0.87
N SER A 183 13.39 11.14 -0.09
CA SER A 183 13.86 9.75 -0.03
C SER A 183 13.99 9.16 -1.44
N ALA A 184 14.91 8.22 -1.62
CA ALA A 184 14.97 7.37 -2.82
C ALA A 184 13.67 6.55 -3.02
N ASN A 185 12.95 6.25 -1.93
CA ASN A 185 11.68 5.53 -2.00
C ASN A 185 10.58 6.33 -2.71
N ASP A 186 10.66 7.66 -2.77
CA ASP A 186 9.66 8.51 -3.41
C ASP A 186 9.54 8.23 -4.93
N THR A 187 10.61 7.76 -5.56
CA THR A 187 10.64 7.39 -6.98
C THR A 187 10.44 5.90 -7.23
N TYR A 188 10.55 5.04 -6.21
CA TYR A 188 10.55 3.58 -6.37
C TYR A 188 9.35 3.05 -7.17
N ARG A 189 8.13 3.53 -6.88
CA ARG A 189 6.91 3.03 -7.53
C ARG A 189 6.87 3.31 -9.03
N VAL A 190 7.50 4.38 -9.49
CA VAL A 190 7.59 4.68 -10.93
C VAL A 190 8.38 3.60 -11.65
N TYR A 191 9.44 3.09 -11.05
CA TYR A 191 10.25 2.02 -11.62
C TYR A 191 9.62 0.65 -11.40
N SER A 192 9.19 0.34 -10.18
CA SER A 192 8.67 -0.98 -9.83
C SER A 192 7.35 -1.34 -10.53
N ASN A 193 6.52 -0.35 -10.87
CA ASN A 193 5.31 -0.57 -11.64
C ASN A 193 5.57 -0.83 -13.14
N ASN A 194 6.79 -0.64 -13.60
CA ASN A 194 7.21 -0.89 -14.98
C ASN A 194 8.12 -2.12 -15.14
N VAL A 195 8.25 -2.96 -14.10
CA VAL A 195 9.00 -4.21 -14.21
C VAL A 195 8.35 -5.17 -15.20
N THR A 196 9.18 -5.89 -15.94
CA THR A 196 8.77 -6.85 -16.96
C THR A 196 9.07 -8.29 -16.60
N SER A 197 9.80 -8.49 -15.51
CA SER A 197 10.22 -9.80 -15.03
C SER A 197 9.89 -10.00 -13.55
N LYS A 198 9.74 -11.27 -13.14
CA LYS A 198 9.50 -11.62 -11.75
C LYS A 198 10.80 -11.56 -10.95
N TRP A 199 10.70 -11.26 -9.65
CA TRP A 199 11.83 -11.31 -8.71
C TRP A 199 12.46 -12.70 -8.57
N VAL A 200 11.68 -13.75 -8.80
CA VAL A 200 12.15 -15.13 -8.68
C VAL A 200 11.84 -15.87 -9.98
N ASP A 201 12.87 -16.46 -10.58
CA ASP A 201 12.78 -17.39 -11.70
C ASP A 201 13.34 -18.76 -11.28
N GLY A 202 12.44 -19.73 -11.11
CA GLY A 202 12.76 -21.03 -10.54
C GLY A 202 13.28 -20.89 -9.10
N ASN A 203 14.58 -21.08 -8.89
CA ASN A 203 15.27 -20.94 -7.59
C ASN A 203 16.31 -19.81 -7.56
N LYS A 204 16.24 -18.89 -8.50
CA LYS A 204 17.18 -17.77 -8.62
C LYS A 204 16.46 -16.45 -8.41
N ILE A 205 17.13 -15.54 -7.72
CA ILE A 205 16.71 -14.15 -7.65
C ILE A 205 17.02 -13.51 -9.01
N ASN A 206 16.03 -12.82 -9.56
CA ASN A 206 16.13 -12.05 -10.78
C ASN A 206 15.83 -10.57 -10.45
N ILE A 207 16.75 -9.69 -10.75
CA ILE A 207 16.57 -8.25 -10.55
C ILE A 207 16.27 -7.64 -11.92
N ASP A 208 15.06 -7.10 -12.06
CA ASP A 208 14.63 -6.43 -13.29
C ASP A 208 15.48 -5.19 -13.57
N ASP A 209 15.73 -4.90 -14.86
CA ASP A 209 16.54 -3.76 -15.29
C ASP A 209 15.97 -2.42 -14.79
N ASN A 210 14.64 -2.28 -14.68
CA ASN A 210 14.01 -1.10 -14.09
C ASN A 210 14.35 -0.93 -12.61
N ILE A 211 14.46 -2.02 -11.87
CA ILE A 211 14.87 -1.96 -10.46
C ILE A 211 16.35 -1.54 -10.34
N MET A 212 17.22 -2.10 -11.18
CA MET A 212 18.62 -1.68 -11.22
C MET A 212 18.76 -0.21 -11.60
N LYS A 213 17.96 0.23 -12.58
CA LYS A 213 17.95 1.66 -12.97
C LYS A 213 17.53 2.56 -11.81
N TRP A 214 16.51 2.17 -11.02
CA TRP A 214 16.14 2.92 -9.82
C TRP A 214 17.29 3.01 -8.82
N VAL A 215 18.05 1.94 -8.61
CA VAL A 215 19.21 1.94 -7.71
C VAL A 215 20.28 2.91 -8.21
N GLU A 216 20.59 2.88 -9.51
CA GLU A 216 21.60 3.75 -10.14
C GLU A 216 21.18 5.22 -10.09
N ASP A 217 19.97 5.54 -10.54
CA ASP A 217 19.44 6.92 -10.55
C ASP A 217 19.33 7.48 -9.11
N SER A 218 18.91 6.67 -8.15
CA SER A 218 18.83 7.09 -6.74
C SER A 218 20.21 7.37 -6.16
N LYS A 219 21.21 6.56 -6.53
CA LYS A 219 22.59 6.79 -6.13
C LYS A 219 23.15 8.08 -6.74
N GLU A 220 22.86 8.35 -8.01
CA GLU A 220 23.30 9.57 -8.68
C GLU A 220 22.70 10.82 -8.02
N LEU A 221 21.39 10.82 -7.71
CA LEU A 221 20.72 11.91 -7.01
C LEU A 221 21.31 12.13 -5.60
N TYR A 222 21.63 11.04 -4.90
CA TYR A 222 22.24 11.11 -3.58
C TYR A 222 23.67 11.67 -3.64
N ASP A 223 24.52 11.13 -4.50
CA ASP A 223 25.90 11.58 -4.67
C ASP A 223 25.98 13.04 -5.12
N ALA A 224 25.00 13.48 -5.93
CA ALA A 224 24.84 14.85 -6.33
C ALA A 224 24.29 15.77 -5.21
N GLY A 225 23.80 15.21 -4.11
CA GLY A 225 23.16 15.96 -3.02
C GLY A 225 21.81 16.56 -3.40
N GLU A 226 21.09 15.93 -4.32
CA GLU A 226 19.80 16.35 -4.86
C GLU A 226 18.60 15.69 -4.17
N THR A 227 18.84 14.67 -3.34
CA THR A 227 17.84 14.01 -2.49
C THR A 227 18.29 13.93 -1.04
N GLU A 228 17.33 13.80 -0.12
CA GLU A 228 17.58 13.40 1.25
C GLU A 228 17.56 11.87 1.41
N THR A 229 17.82 11.40 2.64
CA THR A 229 17.84 9.95 2.98
C THR A 229 16.86 9.62 4.09
N TYR A 230 15.77 10.36 4.17
CA TYR A 230 14.78 10.14 5.21
C TYR A 230 14.06 8.81 4.97
N GLU A 231 13.73 8.13 6.05
CA GLU A 231 12.91 6.94 5.98
C GLU A 231 11.48 7.33 5.61
N LEU A 232 10.88 6.59 4.67
CA LEU A 232 9.51 6.81 4.23
C LEU A 232 8.55 6.75 5.44
N TRP A 233 7.64 7.70 5.51
CA TRP A 233 6.67 7.91 6.60
C TRP A 233 7.25 8.41 7.93
N SER A 234 8.56 8.57 8.05
CA SER A 234 9.16 9.22 9.22
C SER A 234 8.70 10.68 9.38
N ASP A 235 8.89 11.25 10.56
CA ASP A 235 8.55 12.66 10.78
C ASP A 235 9.45 13.61 9.96
N ASP A 236 10.69 13.22 9.70
CA ASP A 236 11.60 14.00 8.84
C ASP A 236 11.12 13.97 7.38
N TRP A 237 10.69 12.82 6.87
CA TRP A 237 10.11 12.71 5.54
C TRP A 237 8.82 13.55 5.41
N LYS A 238 7.94 13.52 6.42
CA LYS A 238 6.69 14.29 6.44
C LYS A 238 6.90 15.79 6.42
N LYS A 239 8.04 16.30 6.91
CA LYS A 239 8.34 17.74 6.90
C LYS A 239 8.26 18.34 5.50
N GLY A 240 8.63 17.60 4.45
CA GLY A 240 8.52 18.05 3.06
C GLY A 240 7.10 18.43 2.60
N PHE A 241 6.06 18.06 3.34
CA PHE A 241 4.67 18.45 3.05
C PHE A 241 4.23 19.76 3.75
N TYR A 242 5.06 20.34 4.59
CA TYR A 242 4.75 21.57 5.31
C TYR A 242 5.57 22.74 4.75
N PRO A 243 5.06 23.99 4.88
CA PRO A 243 5.73 25.18 4.31
C PRO A 243 7.15 25.44 4.84
N GLU A 244 7.46 24.89 6.02
CA GLU A 244 8.74 25.09 6.71
C GLU A 244 9.67 23.87 6.56
N GLY A 245 9.27 22.89 5.73
CA GLY A 245 10.00 21.63 5.51
C GLY A 245 11.05 21.70 4.41
#